data_51d451444b20750d13f3516974e9e594
#
_entry.id   51d451444b20750d13f3516974e9e594
#
_cell.length_a   1.000
_cell.length_b   1.000
_cell.length_c   1.000
_cell.angle_alpha   90.00
_cell.angle_beta   90.00
_cell.angle_gamma   90.00
#
_symmetry.space_group_name_H-M   'P 1'
#
loop_
_entity.id
_entity.type
_entity.pdbx_description
1 polymer ?
#
loop_
_entity_poly.entity_id
_entity_poly.type
_entity_poly.pdbx_seq_one_letter_code
_entity_poly.pdbx_strand_id
1 'polypeptide(L)'
;MKSAHATAISLCEEALRQVFGKGYVVLGQLPLALSERDQPLPDVAVVEGNIRDFAYAHPTRAVLVVEVSEATLRLDRHTKASLYAWAGIPEYWIVNLMEGVLEVFREPAPIAGRPYGYGYRQQAVYRAGESITPVAQPEAVIAVDDLLPPREAG
;
A
#
# COMPACT_ATOMS: atom_id res chain seq x y z
N MET A 1 -24.03 -4.73 2.85
CA MET A 1 -23.65 -3.37 3.25
C MET A 1 -22.16 -3.15 2.96
N LYS A 2 -21.85 -2.07 2.26
CA LYS A 2 -20.45 -1.76 1.98
C LYS A 2 -19.84 -1.02 3.16
N SER A 3 -18.67 -1.48 3.58
CA SER A 3 -17.92 -0.81 4.63
C SER A 3 -17.02 0.28 4.05
N ALA A 4 -16.60 1.20 4.90
CA ALA A 4 -15.58 2.20 4.53
C ALA A 4 -14.28 1.51 4.11
N HIS A 5 -13.94 0.40 4.74
CA HIS A 5 -12.77 -0.40 4.40
C HIS A 5 -12.84 -0.90 2.95
N ALA A 6 -13.92 -1.55 2.57
CA ALA A 6 -14.09 -2.06 1.21
C ALA A 6 -14.12 -0.93 0.17
N THR A 7 -14.77 0.19 0.50
CA THR A 7 -14.81 1.36 -0.37
C THR A 7 -13.41 1.93 -0.60
N ALA A 8 -12.61 2.06 0.47
CA ALA A 8 -11.25 2.56 0.36
C ALA A 8 -10.37 1.66 -0.51
N ILE A 9 -10.50 0.34 -0.38
CA ILE A 9 -9.77 -0.60 -1.24
C ILE A 9 -10.12 -0.36 -2.71
N SER A 10 -11.41 -0.26 -3.03
CA SER A 10 -11.87 -0.01 -4.40
C SER A 10 -11.38 1.33 -4.94
N LEU A 11 -11.41 2.38 -4.12
CA LEU A 11 -10.90 3.70 -4.52
C LEU A 11 -9.40 3.66 -4.80
N CYS A 12 -8.63 2.98 -3.97
CA CYS A 12 -7.19 2.82 -4.17
C CYS A 12 -6.89 2.05 -5.45
N GLU A 13 -7.58 0.95 -5.69
CA GLU A 13 -7.40 0.17 -6.90
C GLU A 13 -7.69 1.03 -8.15
N GLU A 14 -8.78 1.77 -8.14
CA GLU A 14 -9.16 2.62 -9.27
C GLU A 14 -8.15 3.73 -9.52
N ALA A 15 -7.75 4.45 -8.48
CA ALA A 15 -6.79 5.54 -8.60
C ALA A 15 -5.42 5.04 -9.10
N LEU A 16 -4.96 3.91 -8.56
CA LEU A 16 -3.66 3.34 -8.95
C LEU A 16 -3.69 2.80 -10.38
N ARG A 17 -4.79 2.18 -10.81
CA ARG A 17 -4.92 1.72 -12.20
C ARG A 17 -4.86 2.87 -13.19
N GLN A 18 -5.38 4.03 -12.83
CA GLN A 18 -5.34 5.21 -13.71
C GLN A 18 -3.92 5.71 -13.94
N VAL A 19 -3.06 5.63 -12.93
CA VAL A 19 -1.70 6.18 -13.03
C VAL A 19 -0.63 5.15 -13.37
N PHE A 20 -0.86 3.87 -13.02
CA PHE A 20 0.03 2.77 -13.41
C PHE A 20 -0.54 2.11 -14.66
N GLY A 21 0.05 2.41 -15.80
CA GLY A 21 -0.39 1.85 -17.08
C GLY A 21 0.28 0.52 -17.41
N LYS A 22 0.63 0.35 -18.69
CA LYS A 22 1.31 -0.86 -19.17
C LYS A 22 2.61 -1.12 -18.41
N GLY A 23 2.87 -2.40 -18.17
CA GLY A 23 4.05 -2.83 -17.44
C GLY A 23 3.81 -2.99 -15.94
N TYR A 24 2.61 -2.64 -15.46
CA TYR A 24 2.23 -2.81 -14.06
C TYR A 24 0.86 -3.45 -13.95
N VAL A 25 0.66 -4.16 -12.85
CA VAL A 25 -0.64 -4.74 -12.48
C VAL A 25 -1.00 -4.28 -11.09
N VAL A 26 -2.23 -3.82 -10.92
CA VAL A 26 -2.78 -3.48 -9.60
C VAL A 26 -3.60 -4.67 -9.13
N LEU A 27 -3.16 -5.29 -8.04
CA LEU A 27 -3.76 -6.50 -7.49
C LEU A 27 -4.46 -6.18 -6.17
N GLY A 28 -5.70 -6.62 -6.03
CA GLY A 28 -6.46 -6.49 -4.78
C GLY A 28 -6.49 -7.81 -4.04
N GLN A 29 -6.07 -7.81 -2.78
CA GLN A 29 -6.19 -8.94 -1.87
C GLN A 29 -5.65 -10.27 -2.41
N LEU A 30 -4.49 -10.22 -3.05
CA LEU A 30 -3.77 -11.40 -3.53
C LEU A 30 -2.45 -11.53 -2.76
N PRO A 31 -2.00 -12.78 -2.49
CA PRO A 31 -0.78 -12.98 -1.73
C PRO A 31 0.46 -12.44 -2.45
N LEU A 32 1.37 -11.86 -1.67
CA LEU A 32 2.74 -11.59 -2.10
C LEU A 32 3.62 -12.68 -1.49
N ALA A 33 4.30 -13.45 -2.34
CA ALA A 33 5.21 -14.49 -1.90
C ALA A 33 6.59 -13.90 -1.61
N LEU A 34 6.73 -13.19 -0.48
CA LEU A 34 7.96 -12.49 -0.12
C LEU A 34 9.05 -13.47 0.34
N SER A 35 8.65 -14.58 0.97
CA SER A 35 9.50 -15.69 1.34
C SER A 35 8.61 -16.93 1.50
N GLU A 36 9.21 -18.09 1.76
CA GLU A 36 8.44 -19.30 2.04
C GLU A 36 7.54 -19.16 3.27
N ARG A 37 7.95 -18.34 4.23
CA ARG A 37 7.21 -18.12 5.48
C ARG A 37 6.28 -16.92 5.45
N ASP A 38 6.64 -15.93 4.63
CA ASP A 38 5.97 -14.63 4.66
C ASP A 38 5.22 -14.41 3.36
N GLN A 39 3.93 -14.71 3.39
CA GLN A 39 3.03 -14.54 2.26
C GLN A 39 1.83 -13.69 2.68
N PRO A 40 2.08 -12.39 2.93
CA PRO A 40 1.00 -11.50 3.33
C PRO A 40 -0.03 -11.34 2.23
N LEU A 41 -1.22 -10.95 2.62
CA LEU A 41 -2.33 -10.68 1.73
C LEU A 41 -2.66 -9.18 1.82
N PRO A 42 -1.88 -8.30 1.16
CA PRO A 42 -2.15 -6.88 1.24
C PRO A 42 -3.48 -6.51 0.62
N ASP A 43 -4.07 -5.42 1.08
CA ASP A 43 -5.32 -4.94 0.51
C ASP A 43 -5.16 -4.56 -0.96
N VAL A 44 -4.06 -3.89 -1.30
CA VAL A 44 -3.71 -3.57 -2.69
C VAL A 44 -2.20 -3.65 -2.86
N ALA A 45 -1.75 -4.19 -3.99
CA ALA A 45 -0.35 -4.18 -4.36
C ALA A 45 -0.20 -3.79 -5.83
N VAL A 46 0.83 -3.01 -6.13
CA VAL A 46 1.21 -2.69 -7.51
C VAL A 46 2.50 -3.44 -7.81
N VAL A 47 2.46 -4.28 -8.83
CA VAL A 47 3.58 -5.13 -9.20
C VAL A 47 3.97 -4.88 -10.66
N GLU A 48 5.24 -5.04 -10.98
CA GLU A 48 5.70 -5.00 -12.36
C GLU A 48 5.28 -6.29 -13.07
N GLY A 49 4.90 -6.16 -14.34
CA GLY A 49 4.58 -7.30 -15.17
C GLY A 49 3.22 -7.20 -15.84
N ASN A 50 2.72 -8.35 -16.25
CA ASN A 50 1.43 -8.54 -16.89
C ASN A 50 0.60 -9.48 -16.04
N ILE A 51 -0.72 -9.34 -16.07
CA ILE A 51 -1.61 -10.19 -15.27
C ILE A 51 -1.40 -11.69 -15.56
N ARG A 52 -1.03 -12.04 -16.78
CA ARG A 52 -0.77 -13.43 -17.15
C ARG A 52 0.47 -14.02 -16.48
N ASP A 53 1.42 -13.19 -16.06
CA ASP A 53 2.61 -13.65 -15.36
C ASP A 53 2.27 -14.31 -14.02
N PHE A 54 1.11 -14.01 -13.47
CA PHE A 54 0.67 -14.50 -12.17
C PHE A 54 -0.41 -15.56 -12.24
N ALA A 55 -0.56 -16.21 -13.42
CA ALA A 55 -1.55 -17.26 -13.61
C ALA A 55 -1.26 -18.49 -12.74
N TYR A 56 0.01 -18.78 -12.49
CA TYR A 56 0.43 -20.01 -11.77
C TYR A 56 1.37 -19.73 -10.59
N ALA A 57 1.69 -18.48 -10.33
CA ALA A 57 2.58 -18.09 -9.23
C ALA A 57 2.19 -16.71 -8.71
N HIS A 58 2.32 -16.53 -7.41
CA HIS A 58 2.11 -15.21 -6.81
C HIS A 58 3.32 -14.32 -7.04
N PRO A 59 3.14 -12.99 -7.14
CA PRO A 59 4.27 -12.09 -7.26
C PRO A 59 5.15 -12.15 -6.00
N THR A 60 6.45 -11.99 -6.20
CA THR A 60 7.43 -12.07 -5.13
C THR A 60 7.91 -10.69 -4.67
N ARG A 61 7.50 -9.65 -5.36
CA ARG A 61 7.89 -8.25 -5.04
C ARG A 61 6.82 -7.29 -5.56
N ALA A 62 6.84 -6.10 -5.03
CA ALA A 62 5.92 -5.04 -5.44
C ALA A 62 6.65 -3.70 -5.44
N VAL A 63 6.15 -2.74 -6.20
CA VAL A 63 6.67 -1.36 -6.18
C VAL A 63 5.91 -0.50 -5.16
N LEU A 64 4.70 -0.91 -4.80
CA LEU A 64 3.86 -0.23 -3.83
C LEU A 64 2.91 -1.24 -3.19
N VAL A 65 2.78 -1.16 -1.89
CA VAL A 65 1.78 -1.91 -1.14
C VAL A 65 0.89 -0.93 -0.38
N VAL A 66 -0.41 -1.17 -0.38
CA VAL A 66 -1.38 -0.34 0.35
C VAL A 66 -2.16 -1.23 1.31
N GLU A 67 -2.21 -0.82 2.56
CA GLU A 67 -3.08 -1.41 3.57
C GLU A 67 -4.11 -0.37 4.00
N VAL A 68 -5.35 -0.80 4.11
CA VAL A 68 -6.43 0.07 4.62
C VAL A 68 -6.66 -0.29 6.08
N SER A 69 -6.44 0.67 6.96
CA SER A 69 -6.46 0.45 8.40
C SER A 69 -7.69 1.08 9.03
N GLU A 70 -8.49 0.26 9.68
CA GLU A 70 -9.68 0.68 10.42
C GLU A 70 -9.51 0.42 11.92
N ALA A 71 -8.94 -0.74 12.28
CA ALA A 71 -8.71 -1.14 13.66
C ALA A 71 -7.33 -1.75 13.90
N THR A 72 -6.51 -1.85 12.87
CA THR A 72 -5.23 -2.56 12.88
C THR A 72 -4.03 -1.64 12.72
N LEU A 73 -4.18 -0.35 13.04
CA LEU A 73 -3.18 0.67 12.74
C LEU A 73 -1.81 0.36 13.35
N ARG A 74 -1.79 -0.13 14.59
CA ARG A 74 -0.54 -0.48 15.25
C ARG A 74 0.18 -1.62 14.53
N LEU A 75 -0.56 -2.66 14.12
CA LEU A 75 -0.01 -3.78 13.37
C LEU A 75 0.53 -3.30 12.03
N ASP A 76 -0.24 -2.46 11.33
CA ASP A 76 0.14 -1.96 10.01
C ASP A 76 1.36 -1.05 10.08
N ARG A 77 1.46 -0.21 11.11
CA ARG A 77 2.60 0.70 11.30
C ARG A 77 3.89 -0.01 11.75
N HIS A 78 3.77 -1.08 12.50
CA HIS A 78 4.94 -1.76 13.08
C HIS A 78 5.29 -3.04 12.36
N THR A 79 4.50 -4.07 12.50
CA THR A 79 4.85 -5.40 12.01
C THR A 79 4.84 -5.46 10.49
N LYS A 80 3.78 -4.96 9.87
CA LYS A 80 3.68 -4.99 8.40
C LYS A 80 4.67 -4.04 7.74
N ALA A 81 4.86 -2.84 8.27
CA ALA A 81 5.85 -1.92 7.74
C ALA A 81 7.25 -2.54 7.77
N SER A 82 7.60 -3.20 8.88
CA SER A 82 8.89 -3.87 9.00
C SER A 82 9.03 -5.02 7.99
N LEU A 83 7.99 -5.83 7.82
CA LEU A 83 7.97 -6.92 6.85
C LEU A 83 8.19 -6.40 5.43
N TYR A 84 7.42 -5.39 5.02
CA TYR A 84 7.52 -4.85 3.67
C TYR A 84 8.86 -4.16 3.42
N ALA A 85 9.40 -3.47 4.42
CA ALA A 85 10.74 -2.87 4.33
C ALA A 85 11.81 -3.95 4.18
N TRP A 86 11.72 -5.03 4.97
CA TRP A 86 12.63 -6.17 4.87
C TRP A 86 12.60 -6.80 3.48
N ALA A 87 11.43 -6.88 2.87
CA ALA A 87 11.27 -7.39 1.51
C ALA A 87 11.73 -6.41 0.43
N GLY A 88 12.18 -5.22 0.79
CA GLY A 88 12.69 -4.23 -0.14
C GLY A 88 11.61 -3.50 -0.93
N ILE A 89 10.37 -3.51 -0.47
CA ILE A 89 9.28 -2.79 -1.12
C ILE A 89 9.50 -1.30 -0.94
N PRO A 90 9.71 -0.54 -2.04
CA PRO A 90 10.17 0.84 -1.96
C PRO A 90 9.18 1.82 -1.37
N GLU A 91 7.89 1.50 -1.46
CA GLU A 91 6.84 2.39 -0.95
C GLU A 91 5.70 1.60 -0.34
N TYR A 92 5.25 2.05 0.83
CA TYR A 92 4.16 1.44 1.57
C TYR A 92 3.21 2.53 2.05
N TRP A 93 1.92 2.37 1.79
CA TRP A 93 0.88 3.32 2.19
C TRP A 93 -0.07 2.67 3.19
N ILE A 94 -0.46 3.43 4.20
CA ILE A 94 -1.57 3.08 5.07
C ILE A 94 -2.67 4.12 4.86
N VAL A 95 -3.83 3.66 4.41
CA VAL A 95 -5.03 4.49 4.40
C VAL A 95 -5.63 4.39 5.80
N ASN A 96 -5.43 5.42 6.60
CA ASN A 96 -5.86 5.48 7.99
C ASN A 96 -7.29 6.02 8.05
N LEU A 97 -8.25 5.10 8.15
CA LEU A 97 -9.68 5.47 8.13
C LEU A 97 -10.13 6.17 9.41
N MET A 98 -9.46 5.91 10.54
CA MET A 98 -9.83 6.53 11.80
C MET A 98 -9.57 8.04 11.78
N GLU A 99 -8.46 8.45 11.19
CA GLU A 99 -8.07 9.88 11.13
C GLU A 99 -8.36 10.51 9.77
N GLY A 100 -8.71 9.71 8.76
CA GLY A 100 -8.97 10.22 7.42
C GLY A 100 -7.72 10.76 6.73
N VAL A 101 -6.60 10.07 6.85
CA VAL A 101 -5.32 10.48 6.29
C VAL A 101 -4.64 9.33 5.57
N LEU A 102 -3.67 9.66 4.73
CA LEU A 102 -2.78 8.71 4.08
C LEU A 102 -1.41 8.79 4.75
N GLU A 103 -0.92 7.66 5.27
CA GLU A 103 0.44 7.56 5.81
C GLU A 103 1.34 6.93 4.74
N VAL A 104 2.44 7.59 4.42
CA VAL A 104 3.35 7.19 3.35
C VAL A 104 4.71 6.85 3.95
N PHE A 105 5.21 5.66 3.63
CA PHE A 105 6.48 5.14 4.12
C PHE A 105 7.38 4.88 2.92
N ARG A 106 8.59 5.41 2.96
CA ARG A 106 9.58 5.30 1.88
C ARG A 106 10.97 5.03 2.45
N GLU A 107 11.89 4.61 1.59
CA GLU A 107 13.28 4.30 1.93
C GLU A 107 13.42 3.16 2.94
N PRO A 108 13.13 1.92 2.49
CA PRO A 108 13.36 0.75 3.34
C PRO A 108 14.84 0.62 3.69
N ALA A 109 15.12 0.32 4.96
CA ALA A 109 16.48 0.24 5.46
C ALA A 109 16.55 -0.64 6.71
N PRO A 110 17.74 -1.19 7.03
CA PRO A 110 17.93 -1.85 8.30
C PRO A 110 17.72 -0.87 9.45
N ILE A 111 16.87 -1.26 10.41
CA ILE A 111 16.61 -0.48 11.62
C ILE A 111 16.56 -1.46 12.78
N ALA A 112 17.50 -1.35 13.70
CA ALA A 112 17.57 -2.22 14.87
C ALA A 112 16.31 -2.09 15.73
N GLY A 113 15.88 -3.20 16.32
CA GLY A 113 14.71 -3.24 17.19
C GLY A 113 13.36 -3.42 16.49
N ARG A 114 13.34 -3.38 15.16
CA ARG A 114 12.12 -3.66 14.40
C ARG A 114 11.88 -5.16 14.28
N PRO A 115 10.62 -5.62 14.12
CA PRO A 115 10.30 -7.06 14.07
C PRO A 115 11.10 -7.86 13.05
N TYR A 116 11.34 -7.31 11.87
CA TYR A 116 12.15 -7.96 10.81
C TYR A 116 13.53 -7.32 10.67
N GLY A 117 13.93 -6.47 11.61
CA GLY A 117 15.20 -5.76 11.56
C GLY A 117 15.26 -4.65 10.50
N TYR A 118 14.13 -4.32 9.90
CA TYR A 118 14.00 -3.30 8.86
C TYR A 118 12.82 -2.39 9.14
N GLY A 119 12.85 -1.21 8.57
CA GLY A 119 11.77 -0.25 8.61
C GLY A 119 11.96 0.78 7.50
N TYR A 120 11.12 1.79 7.49
CA TYR A 120 11.20 2.87 6.50
C TYR A 120 11.79 4.12 7.16
N ARG A 121 12.80 4.71 6.51
CA ARG A 121 13.45 5.92 7.02
C ARG A 121 12.58 7.16 6.87
N GLN A 122 11.71 7.20 5.86
CA GLN A 122 10.83 8.33 5.62
C GLN A 122 9.40 7.94 5.92
N GLN A 123 8.73 8.78 6.70
CA GLN A 123 7.31 8.66 6.99
C GLN A 123 6.70 10.04 6.87
N ALA A 124 5.58 10.14 6.18
CA ALA A 124 4.85 11.38 6.00
C ALA A 124 3.36 11.13 6.06
N VAL A 125 2.62 12.13 6.49
CA VAL A 125 1.15 12.08 6.56
C VAL A 125 0.61 13.07 5.55
N TYR A 126 -0.29 12.60 4.70
CA TYR A 126 -0.98 13.41 3.69
C TYR A 126 -2.46 13.47 4.03
N ARG A 127 -3.02 14.65 3.96
CA ARG A 127 -4.40 14.93 4.35
C ARG A 127 -5.28 15.22 3.14
N ALA A 128 -6.59 15.21 3.35
CA ALA A 128 -7.55 15.67 2.36
C ALA A 128 -7.13 17.05 1.83
N GLY A 129 -7.26 17.26 0.54
CA GLY A 129 -6.83 18.48 -0.14
C GLY A 129 -5.38 18.43 -0.63
N GLU A 130 -4.59 17.47 -0.17
CA GLU A 130 -3.22 17.28 -0.62
C GLU A 130 -3.14 16.21 -1.70
N SER A 131 -1.99 16.10 -2.35
CA SER A 131 -1.73 15.12 -3.40
C SER A 131 -0.48 14.32 -3.10
N ILE A 132 -0.43 13.11 -3.65
CA ILE A 132 0.70 12.19 -3.51
C ILE A 132 1.17 11.75 -4.89
N THR A 133 2.47 11.60 -5.05
CA THR A 133 3.07 11.04 -6.27
C THR A 133 3.77 9.74 -5.91
N PRO A 134 3.37 8.60 -6.50
CA PRO A 134 4.05 7.33 -6.24
C PRO A 134 5.50 7.38 -6.71
N VAL A 135 6.39 6.75 -5.95
CA VAL A 135 7.82 6.69 -6.29
C VAL A 135 8.03 6.11 -7.69
N ALA A 136 7.30 5.06 -8.03
CA ALA A 136 7.44 4.38 -9.31
C ALA A 136 6.79 5.12 -10.49
N GLN A 137 6.04 6.18 -10.24
CA GLN A 137 5.40 7.01 -11.27
C GLN A 137 5.64 8.49 -10.95
N PRO A 138 6.86 8.99 -11.17
CA PRO A 138 7.24 10.32 -10.69
C PRO A 138 6.51 11.48 -11.36
N GLU A 139 5.79 11.23 -12.45
CA GLU A 139 5.00 12.25 -13.12
C GLU A 139 3.51 12.17 -12.80
N ALA A 140 3.09 11.16 -12.07
CA ALA A 140 1.70 10.99 -11.68
C ALA A 140 1.36 11.82 -10.45
N VAL A 141 0.12 12.26 -10.38
CA VAL A 141 -0.42 12.97 -9.21
C VAL A 141 -1.74 12.35 -8.85
N ILE A 142 -1.89 11.94 -7.61
CA ILE A 142 -3.13 11.37 -7.07
C ILE A 142 -3.61 12.28 -5.96
N ALA A 143 -4.84 12.76 -6.06
CA ALA A 143 -5.45 13.50 -4.97
C ALA A 143 -5.71 12.54 -3.81
N VAL A 144 -5.31 12.92 -2.60
CA VAL A 144 -5.55 12.08 -1.42
C VAL A 144 -7.04 11.82 -1.23
N ASP A 145 -7.88 12.81 -1.57
CA ASP A 145 -9.35 12.64 -1.51
C ASP A 145 -9.85 11.47 -2.36
N ASP A 146 -9.16 11.13 -3.44
CA ASP A 146 -9.55 10.02 -4.30
C ASP A 146 -9.27 8.65 -3.66
N LEU A 147 -8.52 8.61 -2.59
CA LEU A 147 -8.17 7.38 -1.86
C LEU A 147 -9.03 7.19 -0.61
N LEU A 148 -9.72 8.23 -0.18
CA LEU A 148 -10.46 8.23 1.07
C LEU A 148 -11.97 8.11 0.79
N PRO A 149 -12.65 7.19 1.48
CA PRO A 149 -14.11 7.15 1.38
C PRO A 149 -14.73 8.41 2.00
N PRO A 150 -15.93 8.78 1.59
CA PRO A 150 -16.61 9.91 2.22
C PRO A 150 -16.83 9.63 3.71
N ARG A 151 -16.66 10.65 4.54
CA ARG A 151 -16.91 10.54 5.97
C ARG A 151 -18.42 10.54 6.20
N GLU A 152 -18.87 9.76 7.17
CA GLU A 152 -20.26 9.80 7.58
C GLU A 152 -20.59 11.20 8.10
N ALA A 153 -21.73 11.71 7.68
CA ALA A 153 -22.30 12.91 8.22
C ALA A 153 -22.73 12.61 9.66
N GLY A 154 -22.19 13.34 10.61
CA GLY A 154 -22.48 12.98 11.97
C GLY A 154 -22.45 14.03 12.95
#